data_c06fac7f74d5918be8cb3c3f877f6efe
#
_entry.id   c06fac7f74d5918be8cb3c3f877f6efe
#
_cell.length_a   1.000
_cell.length_b   1.000
_cell.length_c   1.000
_cell.angle_alpha   90.00
_cell.angle_beta   90.00
_cell.angle_gamma   90.00
#
_symmetry.space_group_name_H-M   'P 1'
#
loop_
_entity.id
_entity.type
_entity.pdbx_description
1 polymer ?
#
loop_
_entity_poly.entity_id
_entity_poly.type
_entity_poly.pdbx_seq_one_letter_code
_entity_poly.pdbx_strand_id
1 'polypeptide(L)' 'MIPYDKRSGKIWYNNELVDWADVKLHVLSHGMHYASCVFEGERVYDGSIFKLEEHTSRFFYSAKRTVSYTHLRAHETSID' A
#
# COMPACT_ATOMS: atom_id res chain seq x y z
N MET A 1 0.84 22.57 12.29
CA MET A 1 0.71 21.48 11.34
C MET A 1 -0.63 20.79 11.49
N ILE A 2 -1.26 20.46 10.39
CA ILE A 2 -2.55 19.79 10.42
C ILE A 2 -2.32 18.30 10.67
N PRO A 3 -2.99 17.70 11.65
CA PRO A 3 -2.86 16.26 11.89
C PRO A 3 -3.22 15.47 10.63
N TYR A 4 -2.62 14.31 10.46
CA TYR A 4 -2.84 13.52 9.26
C TYR A 4 -4.32 13.17 9.06
N ASP A 5 -5.03 12.85 10.12
CA ASP A 5 -6.43 12.46 10.00
C ASP A 5 -7.37 13.64 9.75
N LYS A 6 -6.84 14.86 9.79
CA LYS A 6 -7.64 16.07 9.58
C LYS A 6 -7.36 16.71 8.23
N ARG A 7 -6.60 16.08 7.38
CA ARG A 7 -6.30 16.64 6.08
C ARG A 7 -7.44 16.43 5.11
N SER A 8 -7.40 17.14 4.00
CA SER A 8 -8.41 16.98 2.96
C SER A 8 -7.77 16.37 1.72
N GLY A 9 -8.60 15.94 0.81
CA GLY A 9 -8.13 15.33 -0.42
C GLY A 9 -8.68 13.94 -0.55
N LYS A 10 -8.13 13.19 -1.51
CA LYS A 10 -8.58 11.84 -1.81
C LYS A 10 -7.44 10.86 -1.71
N ILE A 11 -7.77 9.63 -1.39
CA ILE A 11 -6.81 8.52 -1.36
C ILE A 11 -7.37 7.42 -2.24
N TRP A 12 -6.51 6.82 -3.06
CA TRP A 12 -6.90 5.68 -3.87
C TRP A 12 -6.82 4.45 -2.96
N TYR A 13 -7.98 3.88 -2.65
CA TYR A 13 -8.06 2.81 -1.68
C TYR A 13 -8.98 1.73 -2.20
N ASN A 14 -8.47 0.53 -2.35
CA ASN A 14 -9.24 -0.62 -2.86
C ASN A 14 -9.95 -0.30 -4.16
N ASN A 15 -9.19 0.29 -5.09
CA ASN A 15 -9.67 0.59 -6.43
C ASN A 15 -10.72 1.70 -6.53
N GLU A 16 -10.75 2.59 -5.58
CA GLU A 16 -11.63 3.76 -5.70
C GLU A 16 -11.03 4.94 -4.95
N LEU A 17 -11.46 6.12 -5.34
CA LEU A 17 -11.04 7.33 -4.65
C LEU A 17 -11.94 7.56 -3.46
N VAL A 18 -11.34 7.66 -2.29
CA VAL A 18 -12.08 7.83 -1.04
C VAL A 18 -11.62 9.11 -0.37
N ASP A 19 -12.53 9.79 0.28
CA ASP A 19 -12.18 11.01 1.00
C ASP A 19 -11.15 10.69 2.07
N TRP A 20 -10.23 11.64 2.26
CA TRP A 20 -9.11 11.44 3.17
C TRP A 20 -9.53 10.90 4.53
N ALA A 21 -10.56 11.52 5.13
CA ALA A 21 -10.96 11.14 6.49
C ALA A 21 -11.69 9.80 6.58
N ASP A 22 -12.07 9.25 5.44
CA ASP A 22 -12.88 8.04 5.43
C ASP A 22 -12.06 6.76 5.18
N VAL A 23 -10.76 6.90 4.98
CA VAL A 23 -9.92 5.73 4.76
C VAL A 23 -9.48 5.20 6.11
N LYS A 24 -10.03 4.07 6.49
CA LYS A 24 -9.77 3.49 7.81
C LYS A 24 -9.52 2.00 7.69
N LEU A 25 -8.79 1.47 8.65
CA LEU A 25 -8.47 0.05 8.70
C LEU A 25 -8.85 -0.50 10.06
N HIS A 26 -9.27 -1.74 10.05
CA HIS A 26 -9.54 -2.43 11.29
C HIS A 26 -8.22 -2.78 11.99
N VAL A 27 -8.20 -2.71 13.30
CA VAL A 27 -6.98 -2.97 14.05
C VAL A 27 -6.52 -4.43 13.89
N LEU A 28 -7.41 -5.33 13.52
CA LEU A 28 -7.04 -6.72 13.30
C LEU A 28 -6.64 -7.02 11.86
N SER A 29 -6.54 -5.99 11.00
CA SER A 29 -6.06 -6.23 9.65
C SER A 29 -4.62 -6.74 9.71
N HIS A 30 -4.22 -7.55 8.73
CA HIS A 30 -2.91 -8.18 8.75
C HIS A 30 -1.76 -7.19 8.88
N GLY A 31 -1.83 -6.09 8.14
CA GLY A 31 -0.76 -5.11 8.21
C GLY A 31 -0.60 -4.49 9.58
N MET A 32 -1.73 -4.23 10.24
CA MET A 32 -1.69 -3.61 11.56
C MET A 32 -1.34 -4.62 12.65
N HIS A 33 -1.97 -5.77 12.62
CA HIS A 33 -1.84 -6.73 13.71
C HIS A 33 -0.61 -7.61 13.60
N TYR A 34 -0.26 -8.01 12.39
CA TYR A 34 0.87 -8.91 12.19
C TYR A 34 2.03 -8.28 11.43
N ALA A 35 1.89 -7.02 11.07
CA ALA A 35 2.91 -6.31 10.30
C ALA A 35 3.20 -6.98 8.96
N SER A 36 2.24 -7.70 8.39
CA SER A 36 2.42 -8.36 7.10
C SER A 36 1.99 -7.41 6.00
N CYS A 37 2.82 -6.44 5.71
CA CYS A 37 2.53 -5.48 4.66
C CYS A 37 3.84 -4.94 4.09
N VAL A 38 3.73 -4.32 2.93
CA VAL A 38 4.89 -3.68 2.30
C VAL A 38 4.44 -2.32 1.78
N PHE A 39 5.38 -1.42 1.60
CA PHE A 39 5.05 -0.11 1.07
C PHE A 39 6.21 0.42 0.25
N GLU A 40 5.92 1.44 -0.57
CA GLU A 40 6.91 2.19 -1.30
C GLU A 40 6.56 3.66 -1.19
N GLY A 41 7.58 4.50 -1.04
CA GLY A 41 7.40 5.93 -1.05
C GLY A 41 7.92 6.47 -2.37
N GLU A 42 7.09 7.21 -3.08
CA GLU A 42 7.46 7.72 -4.40
C GLU A 42 7.24 9.22 -4.44
N ARG A 43 7.97 9.88 -5.32
CA ARG A 43 7.87 11.32 -5.47
C ARG A 43 7.50 11.68 -6.89
N VAL A 44 6.81 12.81 -7.01
CA VAL A 44 6.41 13.31 -8.32
C VAL A 44 7.15 14.61 -8.58
N TYR A 45 7.81 14.69 -9.74
CA TYR A 45 8.48 15.90 -10.17
C TYR A 45 7.97 16.26 -11.55
N ASP A 46 7.51 17.48 -11.72
CA ASP A 46 7.01 17.98 -13.01
C ASP A 46 5.99 17.03 -13.64
N GLY A 47 5.09 16.50 -12.82
CA GLY A 47 4.03 15.65 -13.34
C GLY A 47 4.43 14.22 -13.60
N SER A 48 5.68 13.85 -13.31
CA SER A 48 6.16 12.48 -13.53
C SER A 48 6.59 11.85 -12.23
N ILE A 49 6.31 10.57 -12.07
CA ILE A 49 6.72 9.84 -10.87
C ILE A 49 8.18 9.45 -11.05
N PHE A 50 9.01 9.88 -10.10
CA PHE A 50 10.44 9.66 -10.17
C PHE A 50 10.76 8.17 -9.96
N LYS A 51 11.46 7.58 -10.90
CA LYS A 51 11.89 6.17 -10.84
C LYS A 51 10.74 5.21 -10.61
N LEU A 52 9.65 5.44 -11.31
CA LEU A 52 8.45 4.62 -11.14
C LEU A 52 8.73 3.14 -11.33
N GLU A 53 9.46 2.78 -12.38
CA GLU A 53 9.70 1.37 -12.67
C GLU A 53 10.52 0.70 -11.59
N GLU A 54 11.54 1.39 -11.09
CA GLU A 54 12.36 0.85 -10.03
C GLU A 54 11.58 0.64 -8.75
N HIS A 55 10.72 1.60 -8.41
CA HIS A 55 9.88 1.48 -7.22
C HIS A 55 8.88 0.34 -7.37
N THR A 56 8.29 0.21 -8.54
CA THR A 56 7.33 -0.84 -8.79
C THR A 56 7.98 -2.21 -8.69
N SER A 57 9.17 -2.36 -9.26
CA SER A 57 9.90 -3.62 -9.17
C SER A 57 10.23 -3.97 -7.73
N ARG A 58 10.68 -3.00 -6.97
CA ARG A 58 11.04 -3.25 -5.58
C ARG A 58 9.81 -3.58 -4.74
N PHE A 59 8.69 -2.93 -5.05
CA PHE A 59 7.44 -3.19 -4.35
C PHE A 59 7.02 -4.65 -4.53
N PHE A 60 7.07 -5.14 -5.77
CA PHE A 60 6.72 -6.52 -6.04
C PHE A 60 7.71 -7.50 -5.43
N TYR A 61 8.99 -7.13 -5.43
CA TYR A 61 10.00 -7.96 -4.80
C TYR A 61 9.71 -8.10 -3.30
N SER A 62 9.40 -6.98 -2.64
CA SER A 62 9.09 -7.00 -1.21
C SER A 62 7.83 -7.82 -0.92
N ALA A 63 6.79 -7.64 -1.75
CA ALA A 63 5.56 -8.38 -1.57
C ALA A 63 5.78 -9.88 -1.73
N LYS A 64 6.60 -10.25 -2.72
CA LYS A 64 6.87 -11.64 -2.95
C LYS A 64 7.59 -12.29 -1.78
N ARG A 65 8.53 -11.58 -1.21
CA ARG A 65 9.24 -12.11 -0.05
C ARG A 65 8.33 -12.24 1.16
N THR A 66 7.41 -11.32 1.33
CA THR A 66 6.48 -11.38 2.43
C THR A 66 5.49 -12.51 2.25
N VAL A 67 4.95 -12.64 1.06
CA VAL A 67 3.97 -13.66 0.79
C VAL A 67 4.54 -15.05 0.83
N SER A 68 5.80 -15.23 0.49
CA SER A 68 6.38 -16.55 0.50
C SER A 68 6.36 -17.16 1.88
N TYR A 69 6.13 -16.35 2.89
CA TYR A 69 5.99 -16.90 4.16
C TYR A 69 4.61 -17.22 4.47
N THR A 70 3.65 -16.34 4.13
CA THR A 70 2.34 -16.47 4.61
C THR A 70 1.51 -17.29 3.71
N HIS A 71 1.89 -17.42 2.51
CA HIS A 71 1.02 -17.99 1.68
C HIS A 71 1.14 -19.33 1.36
N LEU A 72 1.47 -19.28 1.38
CA LEU A 72 1.30 -20.06 1.05
C LEU A 72 0.24 -20.39 1.09
N ARG A 73 -0.36 -19.98 1.28
CA ARG A 73 -1.37 -20.03 1.16
C ARG A 73 -2.14 -19.56 0.36
N ALA A 74 -2.11 -19.37 -0.01
CA ALA A 74 -2.77 -18.91 -0.78
C ALA A 74 -3.04 -18.75 -1.70
N HIS A 75 -2.82 -19.08 -1.95
CA HIS A 75 -3.06 -18.86 -2.81
C HIS A 75 -3.35 -18.48 -3.53
N GLU A 76 -3.19 -18.43 -3.57
CA GLU A 76 -3.39 -18.02 -4.27
C GLU A 76 -3.75 -17.31 -4.75
N THR A 77 -3.75 -16.99 -4.52
CA THR A 77 -4.15 -16.28 -5.02
C THR A 77 -4.06 -15.50 -5.58
N SER A 78 -4.05 -15.12 -5.68
CA SER A 78 -4.11 -14.35 -6.46
C SER A 78 -3.47 -13.22 -6.68
N ILE A 79 -2.65 -13.09 -6.41
CA ILE A 79 -1.96 -12.09 -6.60
C ILE A 79 -1.47 -12.21 -7.84
N ASP A 80 -1.60 -12.71 -8.47
CA ASP A 80 -1.08 -12.77 -9.63
C ASP A 80 -1.53 -12.14 -10.49
#